data_5bfee86c99e1aa35bc3c46ebfd159530
#
_entry.id   5bfee86c99e1aa35bc3c46ebfd159530
#
_cell.length_a   1.000
_cell.length_b   1.000
_cell.length_c   1.000
_cell.angle_alpha   90.00
_cell.angle_beta   90.00
_cell.angle_gamma   90.00
#
_symmetry.space_group_name_H-M   'P 1'
#
loop_
_entity.id
_entity.type
_entity.pdbx_description
1 polymer ?
#
loop_
_entity_poly.entity_id
_entity_poly.type
_entity_poly.pdbx_seq_one_letter_code
_entity_poly.pdbx_strand_id
1 'polypeptide(L)'
;MFSSLILLGGIVASTLAHPTLEARASCTFTDAATAIKNKAGCSTIILNNIAVPAGTTLDLTKLKDGTHVIFQGKTTFGYKEWEGPLISFTGNNLLIEGAAGHSIDCQGQRWWDTKGSNGGKTKPKFFSAHSLKNSNIKKLNVLNTPVQAFSINSVTNLGVYDVHLDNSLGDTKGGHNTDAFDVGSSNGVYISGAVVKNQDDCLAINSGTNVTFTGGNCSGGHGLSIGSVGGRSDNVVKTVRILNSAISNSDNGVRIKTVSGKTGSVSDVRYDGITLTNIAKYGIVIEQDYENGSPTGVPTSGVPITDVTINKVTGTVKSSGTNVYILCASCKNWTWTNNKVTGGKKSDKCKGVPTGASC
;
A
#
# COMPACT_ATOMS: atom_id res chain seq x y z
N MET A 1 -9.70 34.82 87.13
CA MET A 1 -9.65 35.43 85.75
C MET A 1 -8.96 34.46 84.85
N PHE A 2 -9.75 33.74 84.10
CA PHE A 2 -9.22 32.82 83.07
C PHE A 2 -9.74 33.28 81.68
N SER A 3 -8.78 33.72 80.84
CA SER A 3 -9.05 34.12 79.46
C SER A 3 -9.01 32.89 78.61
N SER A 4 -10.12 32.57 77.91
CA SER A 4 -10.18 31.55 76.92
C SER A 4 -9.82 32.13 75.54
N LEU A 5 -8.75 31.59 74.94
CA LEU A 5 -8.36 31.87 73.55
C LEU A 5 -9.13 30.94 72.60
N ILE A 6 -9.96 31.48 71.72
CA ILE A 6 -10.64 30.76 70.64
C ILE A 6 -9.72 30.78 69.42
N LEU A 7 -9.23 29.60 69.00
CA LEU A 7 -8.51 29.43 67.74
C LEU A 7 -9.53 29.20 66.58
N LEU A 8 -9.64 30.15 65.69
CA LEU A 8 -10.37 29.95 64.41
C LEU A 8 -9.46 29.18 63.40
N GLY A 9 -9.78 27.94 63.20
CA GLY A 9 -9.17 27.15 62.12
C GLY A 9 -9.82 27.46 60.77
N GLY A 10 -9.08 28.11 59.88
CA GLY A 10 -9.52 28.33 58.52
C GLY A 10 -9.39 27.06 57.67
N ILE A 11 -10.51 26.54 57.14
CA ILE A 11 -10.53 25.44 56.17
C ILE A 11 -10.19 26.02 54.81
N VAL A 12 -8.98 25.72 54.29
CA VAL A 12 -8.61 26.00 52.91
C VAL A 12 -9.20 24.89 52.04
N ALA A 13 -10.31 25.16 51.35
CA ALA A 13 -10.86 24.29 50.34
C ALA A 13 -9.99 24.36 49.09
N SER A 14 -9.12 23.38 48.85
CA SER A 14 -8.41 23.17 47.57
C SER A 14 -9.38 22.70 46.54
N THR A 15 -9.78 23.55 45.61
CA THR A 15 -10.50 23.16 44.40
C THR A 15 -9.54 22.41 43.47
N LEU A 16 -9.66 21.09 43.42
CA LEU A 16 -9.06 20.28 42.38
C LEU A 16 -9.73 20.65 41.06
N ALA A 17 -9.04 21.44 40.24
CA ALA A 17 -9.44 21.66 38.85
C ALA A 17 -9.32 20.32 38.11
N HIS A 18 -10.44 19.67 37.88
CA HIS A 18 -10.51 18.55 36.94
C HIS A 18 -10.25 19.13 35.55
N PRO A 19 -9.32 18.55 34.77
CA PRO A 19 -9.20 18.94 33.38
C PRO A 19 -10.54 18.65 32.69
N THR A 20 -11.24 19.69 32.32
CA THR A 20 -12.42 19.57 31.46
C THR A 20 -11.96 18.94 30.16
N LEU A 21 -12.41 17.71 29.86
CA LEU A 21 -12.33 17.11 28.54
C LEU A 21 -13.08 18.07 27.61
N GLU A 22 -12.34 18.93 26.90
CA GLU A 22 -12.93 19.73 25.83
C GLU A 22 -13.63 18.77 24.87
N ALA A 23 -14.95 18.91 24.73
CA ALA A 23 -15.72 18.15 23.78
C ALA A 23 -15.16 18.46 22.39
N ARG A 24 -14.46 17.48 21.81
CA ARG A 24 -13.81 17.65 20.51
C ARG A 24 -14.88 17.84 19.44
N ALA A 25 -14.84 18.93 18.70
CA ALA A 25 -15.83 19.29 17.69
C ALA A 25 -15.78 18.35 16.47
N SER A 26 -16.97 17.93 16.04
CA SER A 26 -17.14 17.33 14.71
C SER A 26 -17.27 18.45 13.68
N CYS A 27 -16.51 18.38 12.57
CA CYS A 27 -16.50 19.38 11.53
C CYS A 27 -16.90 18.74 10.19
N THR A 28 -17.90 19.28 9.54
CA THR A 28 -18.29 18.89 8.18
C THR A 28 -17.81 19.97 7.19
N PHE A 29 -17.06 19.55 6.19
CA PHE A 29 -16.56 20.41 5.13
C PHE A 29 -17.14 19.98 3.77
N THR A 30 -17.54 20.95 2.99
CA THR A 30 -17.98 20.80 1.59
C THR A 30 -17.03 21.51 0.61
N ASP A 31 -15.96 22.11 1.13
CA ASP A 31 -14.94 22.83 0.38
C ASP A 31 -13.54 22.41 0.83
N ALA A 32 -12.65 22.13 -0.14
CA ALA A 32 -11.32 21.62 0.14
C ALA A 32 -10.43 22.65 0.86
N ALA A 33 -10.46 23.92 0.47
CA ALA A 33 -9.62 24.96 1.07
C ALA A 33 -10.00 25.20 2.53
N THR A 34 -11.31 25.21 2.82
CA THR A 34 -11.84 25.32 4.17
C THR A 34 -11.46 24.13 5.03
N ALA A 35 -11.54 22.89 4.48
CA ALA A 35 -11.11 21.69 5.18
C ALA A 35 -9.63 21.74 5.53
N ILE A 36 -8.77 22.07 4.57
CA ILE A 36 -7.31 22.18 4.76
C ILE A 36 -6.97 23.21 5.83
N LYS A 37 -7.64 24.38 5.80
CA LYS A 37 -7.37 25.49 6.74
C LYS A 37 -7.80 25.15 8.17
N ASN A 38 -8.95 24.50 8.34
CA ASN A 38 -9.62 24.40 9.65
C ASN A 38 -9.51 22.99 10.30
N LYS A 39 -8.92 22.01 9.60
CA LYS A 39 -8.80 20.61 10.05
C LYS A 39 -8.23 20.43 11.47
N ALA A 40 -7.31 21.28 11.89
CA ALA A 40 -6.60 21.13 13.16
C ALA A 40 -7.50 21.31 14.41
N GLY A 41 -8.65 21.94 14.25
CA GLY A 41 -9.62 22.14 15.34
C GLY A 41 -10.54 20.94 15.60
N CYS A 42 -10.59 19.97 14.68
CA CYS A 42 -11.59 18.93 14.67
C CYS A 42 -11.08 17.62 15.27
N SER A 43 -11.95 16.88 15.96
CA SER A 43 -11.73 15.48 16.32
C SER A 43 -12.33 14.50 15.31
N THR A 44 -13.42 14.92 14.67
CA THR A 44 -14.01 14.23 13.54
C THR A 44 -14.12 15.20 12.39
N ILE A 45 -13.60 14.79 11.22
CA ILE A 45 -13.62 15.56 9.98
C ILE A 45 -14.48 14.79 8.98
N ILE A 46 -15.59 15.37 8.57
CA ILE A 46 -16.46 14.82 7.50
C ILE A 46 -16.19 15.62 6.23
N LEU A 47 -15.65 14.95 5.22
CA LEU A 47 -15.38 15.50 3.89
C LEU A 47 -16.55 15.14 2.97
N ASN A 48 -17.49 16.07 2.81
CA ASN A 48 -18.76 15.80 2.11
C ASN A 48 -18.77 16.45 0.73
N ASN A 49 -18.75 15.62 -0.33
CA ASN A 49 -18.77 16.10 -1.73
C ASN A 49 -17.65 17.11 -2.05
N ILE A 50 -16.40 16.74 -1.76
CA ILE A 50 -15.25 17.63 -1.93
C ILE A 50 -14.78 17.67 -3.38
N ALA A 51 -14.71 18.87 -3.97
CA ALA A 51 -13.99 19.11 -5.21
C ALA A 51 -12.64 19.79 -4.89
N VAL A 52 -11.54 19.09 -5.10
CA VAL A 52 -10.18 19.61 -4.84
C VAL A 52 -9.70 20.38 -6.08
N PRO A 53 -9.26 21.65 -5.94
CA PRO A 53 -8.76 22.42 -7.08
C PRO A 53 -7.54 21.80 -7.77
N ALA A 54 -7.37 22.12 -9.05
CA ALA A 54 -6.25 21.65 -9.86
C ALA A 54 -4.89 22.00 -9.25
N GLY A 55 -3.98 21.02 -9.14
CA GLY A 55 -2.65 21.21 -8.59
C GLY A 55 -2.61 21.46 -7.08
N THR A 56 -3.68 21.10 -6.37
CA THR A 56 -3.78 21.25 -4.92
C THR A 56 -3.82 19.86 -4.29
N THR A 57 -3.01 19.63 -3.27
CA THR A 57 -3.14 18.47 -2.40
C THR A 57 -4.26 18.71 -1.39
N LEU A 58 -5.20 17.78 -1.24
CA LEU A 58 -6.05 17.73 -0.06
C LEU A 58 -5.16 17.35 1.13
N ASP A 59 -4.55 18.37 1.72
CA ASP A 59 -3.58 18.22 2.81
C ASP A 59 -4.29 17.97 4.13
N LEU A 60 -4.25 16.72 4.58
CA LEU A 60 -4.74 16.25 5.87
C LEU A 60 -3.57 15.80 6.79
N THR A 61 -2.45 16.49 6.67
CA THR A 61 -1.31 16.32 7.59
C THR A 61 -1.50 17.14 8.87
N LYS A 62 -0.70 16.87 9.91
CA LYS A 62 -0.72 17.60 11.19
C LYS A 62 -2.10 17.61 11.88
N LEU A 63 -2.87 16.55 11.69
CA LEU A 63 -4.08 16.34 12.46
C LEU A 63 -3.75 16.05 13.92
N LYS A 64 -4.69 16.35 14.81
CA LYS A 64 -4.58 15.94 16.23
C LYS A 64 -4.59 14.41 16.33
N ASP A 65 -3.88 13.87 17.30
CA ASP A 65 -3.91 12.45 17.59
C ASP A 65 -5.34 11.97 17.86
N GLY A 66 -5.66 10.83 17.29
CA GLY A 66 -7.00 10.23 17.39
C GLY A 66 -8.07 10.88 16.50
N THR A 67 -7.68 11.73 15.54
CA THR A 67 -8.67 12.32 14.61
C THR A 67 -9.29 11.25 13.73
N HIS A 68 -10.62 11.30 13.60
CA HIS A 68 -11.41 10.49 12.68
C HIS A 68 -11.74 11.29 11.42
N VAL A 69 -11.34 10.80 10.24
CA VAL A 69 -11.62 11.42 8.95
C VAL A 69 -12.54 10.54 8.14
N ILE A 70 -13.67 11.09 7.71
CA ILE A 70 -14.73 10.39 6.97
C ILE A 70 -14.90 11.02 5.60
N PHE A 71 -14.66 10.25 4.55
CA PHE A 71 -15.03 10.63 3.19
C PHE A 71 -16.51 10.29 2.97
N GLN A 72 -17.31 11.29 2.64
CA GLN A 72 -18.73 11.16 2.38
C GLN A 72 -19.09 11.74 1.02
N GLY A 73 -20.02 11.10 0.31
CA GLY A 73 -20.39 11.51 -1.05
C GLY A 73 -19.21 11.39 -2.02
N LYS A 74 -19.08 12.30 -2.98
CA LYS A 74 -18.08 12.21 -4.04
C LYS A 74 -16.91 13.17 -3.78
N THR A 75 -15.68 12.66 -3.77
CA THR A 75 -14.44 13.45 -3.79
C THR A 75 -13.85 13.41 -5.19
N THR A 76 -13.52 14.59 -5.76
CA THR A 76 -12.93 14.73 -7.11
C THR A 76 -11.77 15.71 -7.11
N PHE A 77 -10.96 15.69 -8.19
CA PHE A 77 -9.75 16.52 -8.30
C PHE A 77 -9.72 17.26 -9.64
N GLY A 78 -9.31 18.53 -9.61
CA GLY A 78 -9.04 19.31 -10.81
C GLY A 78 -7.80 18.78 -11.57
N TYR A 79 -7.78 18.96 -12.90
CA TYR A 79 -6.66 18.52 -13.73
C TYR A 79 -5.51 19.52 -13.73
N LYS A 80 -4.31 19.00 -13.44
CA LYS A 80 -3.01 19.68 -13.66
C LYS A 80 -1.94 18.61 -13.76
N GLU A 81 -0.95 18.82 -14.60
CA GLU A 81 0.25 17.98 -14.64
C GLU A 81 1.21 18.41 -13.53
N TRP A 82 1.44 17.53 -12.54
CA TRP A 82 2.27 17.78 -11.37
C TRP A 82 2.53 16.46 -10.61
N GLU A 83 3.49 16.43 -9.67
CA GLU A 83 3.91 15.20 -8.98
C GLU A 83 2.88 14.70 -7.93
N GLY A 84 2.00 15.54 -7.46
CA GLY A 84 1.07 15.20 -6.38
C GLY A 84 1.69 15.33 -4.99
N PRO A 85 1.14 14.59 -3.98
CA PRO A 85 -0.01 13.69 -4.10
C PRO A 85 -1.35 14.42 -4.17
N LEU A 86 -2.41 13.71 -4.57
CA LEU A 86 -3.77 14.27 -4.53
C LEU A 86 -4.27 14.40 -3.08
N ILE A 87 -3.94 13.43 -2.22
CA ILE A 87 -4.28 13.43 -0.78
C ILE A 87 -3.03 13.13 0.03
N SER A 88 -2.83 13.80 1.16
CA SER A 88 -1.71 13.54 2.05
C SER A 88 -2.15 13.44 3.51
N PHE A 89 -1.67 12.39 4.21
CA PHE A 89 -1.87 12.17 5.64
C PHE A 89 -0.55 11.92 6.36
N THR A 90 -0.42 12.53 7.53
CA THR A 90 0.57 12.20 8.57
C THR A 90 -0.10 12.29 9.94
N GLY A 91 0.35 11.54 10.93
CA GLY A 91 -0.17 11.65 12.30
C GLY A 91 -0.22 10.33 13.05
N ASN A 92 -0.79 10.38 14.26
CA ASN A 92 -0.89 9.24 15.15
C ASN A 92 -2.34 8.91 15.48
N ASN A 93 -2.63 7.62 15.63
CA ASN A 93 -3.92 7.11 16.07
C ASN A 93 -5.09 7.59 15.18
N LEU A 94 -4.84 7.84 13.89
CA LEU A 94 -5.89 8.30 12.97
C LEU A 94 -6.79 7.14 12.52
N LEU A 95 -8.08 7.43 12.40
CA LEU A 95 -9.02 6.59 11.66
C LEU A 95 -9.45 7.34 10.40
N ILE A 96 -9.18 6.76 9.24
CA ILE A 96 -9.52 7.31 7.92
C ILE A 96 -10.47 6.33 7.27
N GLU A 97 -11.70 6.74 6.99
CA GLU A 97 -12.67 5.80 6.41
C GLU A 97 -13.62 6.44 5.40
N GLY A 98 -14.23 5.57 4.62
CA GLY A 98 -15.29 5.93 3.69
C GLY A 98 -16.67 5.62 4.25
N ALA A 99 -17.56 6.62 4.24
CA ALA A 99 -18.98 6.40 4.53
C ALA A 99 -19.65 5.54 3.45
N ALA A 100 -20.76 4.91 3.75
CA ALA A 100 -21.52 4.14 2.78
C ALA A 100 -21.88 5.00 1.55
N GLY A 101 -21.65 4.46 0.35
CA GLY A 101 -21.94 5.14 -0.92
C GLY A 101 -20.97 6.26 -1.32
N HIS A 102 -19.89 6.49 -0.55
CA HIS A 102 -18.86 7.45 -0.96
C HIS A 102 -18.07 6.94 -2.18
N SER A 103 -17.43 7.87 -2.87
CA SER A 103 -16.40 7.56 -3.88
C SER A 103 -15.33 8.65 -3.93
N ILE A 104 -14.08 8.22 -4.16
CA ILE A 104 -12.96 9.12 -4.45
C ILE A 104 -12.56 8.87 -5.90
N ASP A 105 -13.06 9.68 -6.81
CA ASP A 105 -12.81 9.55 -8.24
C ASP A 105 -11.70 10.50 -8.68
N CYS A 106 -10.51 9.94 -8.89
CA CYS A 106 -9.34 10.72 -9.30
C CYS A 106 -9.39 11.16 -10.76
N GLN A 107 -10.28 10.58 -11.56
CA GLN A 107 -10.44 10.90 -13.00
C GLN A 107 -9.13 10.73 -13.79
N GLY A 108 -8.39 9.67 -13.51
CA GLY A 108 -7.06 9.36 -14.05
C GLY A 108 -6.97 9.35 -15.56
N GLN A 109 -8.08 9.05 -16.26
CA GLN A 109 -8.15 9.07 -17.72
C GLN A 109 -7.74 10.42 -18.34
N ARG A 110 -7.71 11.50 -17.58
CA ARG A 110 -7.22 12.81 -18.04
C ARG A 110 -5.68 12.87 -18.10
N TRP A 111 -5.00 12.04 -17.32
CA TRP A 111 -3.53 11.95 -17.27
C TRP A 111 -2.98 10.74 -18.04
N TRP A 112 -3.76 9.66 -18.22
CA TRP A 112 -3.26 8.45 -18.86
C TRP A 112 -2.81 8.68 -20.29
N ASP A 113 -1.63 8.13 -20.62
CA ASP A 113 -0.94 8.27 -21.89
C ASP A 113 -0.11 7.04 -22.25
N THR A 114 -0.42 5.88 -21.63
CA THR A 114 0.30 4.60 -21.74
C THR A 114 1.69 4.56 -21.12
N LYS A 115 2.25 5.70 -20.64
CA LYS A 115 3.62 5.79 -20.14
C LYS A 115 3.73 5.70 -18.62
N GLY A 116 2.64 5.92 -17.90
CA GLY A 116 2.64 5.91 -16.43
C GLY A 116 3.66 6.91 -15.86
N SER A 117 4.54 6.42 -15.00
CA SER A 117 5.67 7.18 -14.44
C SER A 117 6.95 7.13 -15.28
N ASN A 118 6.92 6.45 -16.44
CA ASN A 118 8.08 6.29 -17.33
C ASN A 118 8.19 7.40 -18.37
N GLY A 119 7.65 8.58 -18.10
CA GLY A 119 7.66 9.76 -18.98
C GLY A 119 6.26 10.20 -19.42
N GLY A 120 6.19 11.05 -20.44
CA GLY A 120 4.94 11.68 -20.88
C GLY A 120 4.43 12.73 -19.90
N LYS A 121 3.12 12.77 -19.69
CA LYS A 121 2.48 13.70 -18.74
C LYS A 121 2.98 13.45 -17.33
N THR A 122 3.23 14.51 -16.56
CA THR A 122 3.46 14.38 -15.12
C THR A 122 2.14 14.08 -14.41
N LYS A 123 2.11 12.98 -13.67
CA LYS A 123 0.90 12.42 -13.08
C LYS A 123 0.97 12.45 -11.56
N PRO A 124 -0.04 13.02 -10.87
CA PRO A 124 -0.03 13.03 -9.41
C PRO A 124 -0.28 11.64 -8.85
N LYS A 125 0.53 11.22 -7.87
CA LYS A 125 0.22 10.05 -7.03
C LYS A 125 -1.07 10.31 -6.28
N PHE A 126 -1.82 9.26 -5.99
CA PHE A 126 -3.12 9.45 -5.37
C PHE A 126 -3.00 9.79 -3.86
N PHE A 127 -2.50 8.87 -3.04
CA PHE A 127 -2.59 8.95 -1.59
C PHE A 127 -1.23 8.76 -0.93
N SER A 128 -0.77 9.76 -0.22
CA SER A 128 0.43 9.69 0.61
C SER A 128 0.04 9.36 2.05
N ALA A 129 0.28 8.11 2.46
CA ALA A 129 0.19 7.63 3.83
C ALA A 129 1.61 7.60 4.43
N HIS A 130 2.15 8.77 4.74
CA HIS A 130 3.53 8.90 5.19
C HIS A 130 3.62 9.20 6.68
N SER A 131 4.55 8.52 7.37
CA SER A 131 4.80 8.73 8.81
C SER A 131 3.53 8.59 9.69
N LEU A 132 2.57 7.79 9.25
CA LEU A 132 1.42 7.41 10.08
C LEU A 132 1.86 6.44 11.16
N LYS A 133 1.33 6.61 12.39
CA LYS A 133 1.57 5.68 13.50
C LYS A 133 0.25 5.21 14.09
N ASN A 134 0.15 3.92 14.41
CA ASN A 134 -1.00 3.32 15.09
C ASN A 134 -2.35 3.72 14.44
N SER A 135 -2.40 3.78 13.13
CA SER A 135 -3.51 4.36 12.37
C SER A 135 -4.21 3.33 11.50
N ASN A 136 -5.43 3.64 11.08
CA ASN A 136 -6.20 2.76 10.22
C ASN A 136 -6.82 3.50 9.05
N ILE A 137 -6.81 2.86 7.88
CA ILE A 137 -7.53 3.26 6.66
C ILE A 137 -8.56 2.17 6.38
N LYS A 138 -9.84 2.54 6.22
CA LYS A 138 -10.92 1.56 6.05
C LYS A 138 -11.90 1.93 4.96
N LYS A 139 -12.33 0.91 4.21
CA LYS A 139 -13.50 1.01 3.32
C LYS A 139 -13.43 2.16 2.31
N LEU A 140 -12.24 2.57 1.87
CA LEU A 140 -12.15 3.57 0.82
C LEU A 140 -12.52 2.96 -0.53
N ASN A 141 -13.42 3.64 -1.25
CA ASN A 141 -13.80 3.33 -2.63
C ASN A 141 -13.14 4.32 -3.57
N VAL A 142 -12.07 3.88 -4.24
CA VAL A 142 -11.16 4.71 -5.05
C VAL A 142 -11.30 4.33 -6.51
N LEU A 143 -11.47 5.34 -7.36
CA LEU A 143 -11.66 5.16 -8.79
C LEU A 143 -10.61 5.93 -9.58
N ASN A 144 -10.07 5.30 -10.63
CA ASN A 144 -9.29 5.93 -11.70
C ASN A 144 -8.11 6.76 -11.19
N THR A 145 -7.17 6.15 -10.48
CA THR A 145 -5.94 6.85 -10.03
C THR A 145 -5.05 7.22 -11.21
N PRO A 146 -4.45 8.43 -11.24
CA PRO A 146 -3.63 8.85 -12.39
C PRO A 146 -2.37 8.01 -12.61
N VAL A 147 -1.77 7.54 -11.52
CA VAL A 147 -0.58 6.69 -11.45
C VAL A 147 -0.63 5.93 -10.12
N GLN A 148 0.46 5.62 -9.44
CA GLN A 148 0.47 4.89 -8.17
C GLN A 148 -0.59 5.40 -7.19
N ALA A 149 -1.33 4.46 -6.57
CA ALA A 149 -2.42 4.79 -5.67
C ALA A 149 -1.93 5.07 -4.24
N PHE A 150 -1.73 4.06 -3.42
CA PHE A 150 -1.33 4.27 -2.03
C PHE A 150 0.19 4.19 -1.87
N SER A 151 0.83 5.32 -1.61
CA SER A 151 2.22 5.38 -1.18
C SER A 151 2.26 5.29 0.35
N ILE A 152 2.67 4.13 0.89
CA ILE A 152 2.79 3.83 2.31
C ILE A 152 4.28 3.89 2.67
N ASN A 153 4.70 4.96 3.34
CA ASN A 153 6.12 5.16 3.61
C ASN A 153 6.38 5.64 5.04
N SER A 154 7.42 5.09 5.67
CA SER A 154 7.85 5.46 7.01
C SER A 154 6.72 5.34 8.06
N VAL A 155 5.80 4.40 7.88
CA VAL A 155 4.70 4.16 8.83
C VAL A 155 5.12 3.17 9.92
N THR A 156 4.43 3.24 11.05
CA THR A 156 4.53 2.27 12.14
C THR A 156 3.13 1.86 12.57
N ASN A 157 2.82 0.56 12.49
CA ASN A 157 1.51 -0.01 12.84
C ASN A 157 0.36 0.65 12.07
N LEU A 158 0.31 0.44 10.75
CA LEU A 158 -0.79 0.88 9.89
C LEU A 158 -1.66 -0.31 9.47
N GLY A 159 -2.96 -0.22 9.76
CA GLY A 159 -3.98 -1.13 9.22
C GLY A 159 -4.67 -0.52 8.00
N VAL A 160 -4.85 -1.32 6.94
CA VAL A 160 -5.63 -0.95 5.73
C VAL A 160 -6.65 -2.05 5.48
N TYR A 161 -7.92 -1.72 5.53
CA TYR A 161 -9.00 -2.71 5.51
C TYR A 161 -10.06 -2.40 4.46
N ASP A 162 -10.46 -3.41 3.71
CA ASP A 162 -11.60 -3.37 2.80
C ASP A 162 -11.56 -2.20 1.81
N VAL A 163 -10.38 -1.89 1.30
CA VAL A 163 -10.20 -0.87 0.25
C VAL A 163 -10.63 -1.46 -1.09
N HIS A 164 -11.48 -0.74 -1.78
CA HIS A 164 -11.84 -1.02 -3.17
C HIS A 164 -11.17 -0.01 -4.09
N LEU A 165 -10.34 -0.49 -5.04
CA LEU A 165 -9.66 0.33 -6.04
C LEU A 165 -10.00 -0.17 -7.43
N ASP A 166 -10.68 0.65 -8.21
CA ASP A 166 -11.09 0.32 -9.58
C ASP A 166 -10.48 1.30 -10.59
N ASN A 167 -9.49 0.82 -11.31
CA ASN A 167 -8.87 1.48 -12.45
C ASN A 167 -9.23 0.79 -13.77
N SER A 168 -10.36 0.09 -13.85
CA SER A 168 -10.76 -0.69 -15.05
C SER A 168 -10.79 0.13 -16.33
N LEU A 169 -11.14 1.40 -16.27
CA LEU A 169 -11.05 2.31 -17.41
C LEU A 169 -9.63 2.41 -17.98
N GLY A 170 -8.61 2.16 -17.19
CA GLY A 170 -7.21 2.20 -17.59
C GLY A 170 -6.86 1.14 -18.64
N ASP A 171 -7.55 0.01 -18.65
CA ASP A 171 -7.33 -1.08 -19.65
C ASP A 171 -7.52 -0.58 -21.09
N THR A 172 -8.43 0.37 -21.31
CA THR A 172 -8.75 0.90 -22.63
C THR A 172 -8.33 2.37 -22.84
N LYS A 173 -8.02 3.07 -21.77
CA LYS A 173 -7.66 4.50 -21.80
C LYS A 173 -6.18 4.77 -21.53
N GLY A 174 -5.34 3.71 -21.47
CA GLY A 174 -3.89 3.83 -21.35
C GLY A 174 -3.40 4.07 -19.92
N GLY A 175 -4.11 3.52 -18.92
CA GLY A 175 -3.60 3.44 -17.55
C GLY A 175 -2.33 2.60 -17.49
N HIS A 176 -1.32 3.07 -16.74
CA HIS A 176 -0.03 2.40 -16.58
C HIS A 176 0.63 2.86 -15.27
N ASN A 177 1.40 1.98 -14.61
CA ASN A 177 1.97 2.20 -13.28
C ASN A 177 0.91 2.62 -12.23
N THR A 178 -0.24 2.00 -12.28
CA THR A 178 -1.34 2.25 -11.34
C THR A 178 -1.28 1.26 -10.17
N ASP A 179 -0.09 1.11 -9.59
CA ASP A 179 0.17 0.26 -8.43
C ASP A 179 -0.85 0.57 -7.32
N ALA A 180 -1.40 -0.47 -6.67
CA ALA A 180 -2.40 -0.23 -5.65
C ALA A 180 -1.76 0.15 -4.30
N PHE A 181 -0.80 -0.64 -3.82
CA PHE A 181 -0.13 -0.40 -2.54
C PHE A 181 1.39 -0.50 -2.69
N ASP A 182 2.06 0.64 -2.59
CA ASP A 182 3.53 0.73 -2.54
C ASP A 182 3.98 0.89 -1.09
N VAL A 183 4.72 -0.09 -0.56
CA VAL A 183 5.23 -0.07 0.81
C VAL A 183 6.73 0.14 0.82
N GLY A 184 7.19 1.17 1.54
CA GLY A 184 8.60 1.47 1.72
C GLY A 184 8.94 1.94 3.14
N SER A 185 10.12 1.61 3.65
CA SER A 185 10.69 2.08 4.92
C SER A 185 9.73 2.01 6.12
N SER A 186 8.89 0.97 6.16
CA SER A 186 7.77 0.87 7.11
C SER A 186 7.90 -0.34 8.01
N ASN A 187 7.27 -0.27 9.20
CA ASN A 187 7.21 -1.39 10.14
C ASN A 187 5.78 -1.60 10.65
N GLY A 188 5.27 -2.82 10.47
CA GLY A 188 3.91 -3.16 10.90
C GLY A 188 2.84 -2.61 9.97
N VAL A 189 2.81 -3.06 8.72
CA VAL A 189 1.74 -2.76 7.76
C VAL A 189 0.85 -3.99 7.61
N TYR A 190 -0.43 -3.82 7.82
CA TYR A 190 -1.42 -4.88 7.67
C TYR A 190 -2.50 -4.47 6.67
N ILE A 191 -2.56 -5.14 5.52
CA ILE A 191 -3.55 -4.89 4.47
C ILE A 191 -4.46 -6.11 4.36
N SER A 192 -5.76 -5.92 4.50
CA SER A 192 -6.73 -7.01 4.48
C SER A 192 -7.98 -6.68 3.67
N GLY A 193 -8.50 -7.66 2.95
CA GLY A 193 -9.78 -7.55 2.24
C GLY A 193 -9.78 -6.57 1.06
N ALA A 194 -8.61 -6.22 0.54
CA ALA A 194 -8.53 -5.30 -0.60
C ALA A 194 -9.08 -5.93 -1.88
N VAL A 195 -9.90 -5.17 -2.62
CA VAL A 195 -10.37 -5.53 -3.97
C VAL A 195 -9.77 -4.55 -4.95
N VAL A 196 -8.94 -5.04 -5.86
CA VAL A 196 -8.13 -4.20 -6.75
C VAL A 196 -8.30 -4.62 -8.20
N LYS A 197 -8.55 -3.63 -9.06
CA LYS A 197 -8.44 -3.73 -10.50
C LYS A 197 -7.52 -2.61 -11.00
N ASN A 198 -6.34 -2.96 -11.53
CA ASN A 198 -5.33 -1.98 -11.91
C ASN A 198 -4.46 -2.46 -13.10
N GLN A 199 -3.42 -1.69 -13.47
CA GLN A 199 -2.52 -1.98 -14.59
C GLN A 199 -1.04 -2.10 -14.14
N ASP A 200 -0.78 -2.25 -12.81
CA ASP A 200 0.56 -2.55 -12.29
C ASP A 200 0.47 -3.39 -11.01
N ASP A 201 1.49 -3.40 -10.14
CA ASP A 201 1.50 -4.23 -8.94
C ASP A 201 0.25 -3.97 -8.05
N CYS A 202 -0.44 -5.03 -7.63
CA CYS A 202 -1.46 -4.92 -6.60
C CYS A 202 -0.81 -4.61 -5.24
N LEU A 203 0.34 -5.19 -4.98
CA LEU A 203 1.21 -4.88 -3.85
C LEU A 203 2.65 -4.81 -4.35
N ALA A 204 3.38 -3.77 -3.95
CA ALA A 204 4.81 -3.64 -4.16
C ALA A 204 5.51 -3.28 -2.84
N ILE A 205 6.31 -4.22 -2.28
CA ILE A 205 7.07 -3.99 -1.05
C ILE A 205 8.53 -3.73 -1.43
N ASN A 206 8.95 -2.46 -1.42
CA ASN A 206 10.31 -2.09 -1.78
C ASN A 206 11.28 -2.17 -0.60
N SER A 207 10.80 -1.92 0.61
CA SER A 207 11.50 -2.07 1.89
C SER A 207 10.52 -2.07 3.06
N GLY A 208 10.96 -2.58 4.20
CA GLY A 208 10.16 -2.59 5.42
C GLY A 208 10.15 -3.94 6.12
N THR A 209 9.57 -3.96 7.30
CA THR A 209 9.48 -5.13 8.17
C THR A 209 8.04 -5.35 8.66
N ASN A 210 7.68 -6.60 8.97
CA ASN A 210 6.35 -6.94 9.49
C ASN A 210 5.21 -6.48 8.58
N VAL A 211 5.26 -6.84 7.30
CA VAL A 211 4.22 -6.50 6.32
C VAL A 211 3.33 -7.72 6.07
N THR A 212 2.04 -7.55 6.26
CA THR A 212 1.03 -8.58 5.97
C THR A 212 0.02 -8.09 4.94
N PHE A 213 -0.21 -8.90 3.92
CA PHE A 213 -1.31 -8.74 2.95
C PHE A 213 -2.15 -10.02 2.96
N THR A 214 -3.43 -9.91 3.21
CA THR A 214 -4.29 -11.10 3.34
C THR A 214 -5.70 -10.87 2.80
N GLY A 215 -6.31 -11.93 2.27
CA GLY A 215 -7.70 -11.87 1.79
C GLY A 215 -7.91 -10.90 0.63
N GLY A 216 -6.86 -10.54 -0.12
CA GLY A 216 -6.96 -9.65 -1.25
C GLY A 216 -7.48 -10.34 -2.51
N ASN A 217 -8.19 -9.58 -3.34
CA ASN A 217 -8.63 -9.98 -4.67
C ASN A 217 -8.10 -8.98 -5.69
N CYS A 218 -7.05 -9.36 -6.42
CA CYS A 218 -6.36 -8.51 -7.39
C CYS A 218 -6.64 -8.97 -8.81
N SER A 219 -6.98 -8.05 -9.69
CA SER A 219 -7.20 -8.36 -11.10
C SER A 219 -6.55 -7.36 -12.05
N GLY A 220 -6.09 -7.83 -13.22
CA GLY A 220 -5.22 -7.05 -14.09
C GLY A 220 -3.80 -6.95 -13.48
N GLY A 221 -3.06 -5.93 -13.84
CA GLY A 221 -1.80 -5.56 -13.22
C GLY A 221 -0.68 -6.59 -13.24
N HIS A 222 0.23 -6.51 -12.25
CA HIS A 222 1.47 -7.28 -12.22
C HIS A 222 1.60 -8.26 -11.04
N GLY A 223 0.53 -8.47 -10.26
CA GLY A 223 0.46 -9.44 -9.16
C GLY A 223 0.86 -8.89 -7.79
N LEU A 224 1.26 -9.81 -6.91
CA LEU A 224 1.68 -9.52 -5.53
C LEU A 224 3.22 -9.56 -5.46
N SER A 225 3.83 -8.38 -5.41
CA SER A 225 5.27 -8.22 -5.59
C SER A 225 6.01 -7.84 -4.30
N ILE A 226 7.14 -8.47 -4.07
CA ILE A 226 8.22 -7.92 -3.24
C ILE A 226 9.21 -7.27 -4.22
N GLY A 227 9.42 -5.98 -4.05
CA GLY A 227 10.36 -5.23 -4.86
C GLY A 227 9.73 -4.26 -5.88
N SER A 228 10.61 -3.63 -6.63
CA SER A 228 12.03 -3.99 -6.74
C SER A 228 12.80 -3.59 -5.48
N VAL A 229 13.66 -4.51 -5.00
CA VAL A 229 14.54 -4.27 -3.84
C VAL A 229 15.95 -3.97 -4.33
N GLY A 230 16.52 -2.86 -3.87
CA GLY A 230 17.83 -2.37 -4.26
C GLY A 230 17.78 -0.96 -4.88
N GLY A 231 18.87 -0.18 -4.71
CA GLY A 231 19.01 1.14 -5.31
C GLY A 231 18.25 2.28 -4.62
N ARG A 232 17.65 2.05 -3.45
CA ARG A 232 17.01 3.05 -2.60
C ARG A 232 17.87 3.34 -1.37
N SER A 233 17.44 4.27 -0.52
CA SER A 233 18.08 4.52 0.78
C SER A 233 17.86 3.38 1.78
N ASP A 234 16.72 2.71 1.71
CA ASP A 234 16.39 1.51 2.47
C ASP A 234 16.06 0.37 1.49
N ASN A 235 16.76 -0.75 1.62
CA ASN A 235 16.66 -1.92 0.74
C ASN A 235 16.54 -3.22 1.55
N VAL A 236 15.96 -3.15 2.74
CA VAL A 236 15.70 -4.32 3.59
C VAL A 236 14.22 -4.66 3.58
N VAL A 237 13.90 -5.87 3.18
CA VAL A 237 12.56 -6.46 3.30
C VAL A 237 12.63 -7.66 4.21
N LYS A 238 11.89 -7.64 5.32
CA LYS A 238 11.91 -8.72 6.31
C LYS A 238 10.54 -8.97 6.92
N THR A 239 10.25 -10.24 7.19
CA THR A 239 9.00 -10.66 7.84
C THR A 239 7.77 -10.23 7.05
N VAL A 240 7.62 -10.81 5.87
CA VAL A 240 6.48 -10.56 4.97
C VAL A 240 5.55 -11.75 4.94
N ARG A 241 4.26 -11.50 5.03
CA ARG A 241 3.20 -12.52 4.98
C ARG A 241 2.17 -12.13 3.93
N ILE A 242 2.11 -12.87 2.84
CA ILE A 242 1.13 -12.68 1.76
C ILE A 242 0.26 -13.93 1.73
N LEU A 243 -0.98 -13.80 2.17
CA LEU A 243 -1.81 -14.92 2.59
C LEU A 243 -3.19 -14.91 1.93
N ASN A 244 -3.75 -16.08 1.65
CA ASN A 244 -5.18 -16.30 1.35
C ASN A 244 -5.76 -15.29 0.33
N SER A 245 -5.06 -15.06 -0.77
CA SER A 245 -5.41 -14.03 -1.74
C SER A 245 -5.59 -14.61 -3.15
N ALA A 246 -6.39 -13.94 -3.96
CA ALA A 246 -6.65 -14.32 -5.34
C ALA A 246 -6.07 -13.28 -6.31
N ILE A 247 -5.46 -13.78 -7.39
CA ILE A 247 -4.93 -12.95 -8.47
C ILE A 247 -5.49 -13.48 -9.80
N SER A 248 -6.05 -12.59 -10.60
CA SER A 248 -6.65 -12.97 -11.87
C SER A 248 -6.29 -12.02 -13.01
N ASN A 249 -6.17 -12.55 -14.23
CA ASN A 249 -5.91 -11.77 -15.44
C ASN A 249 -4.73 -10.80 -15.32
N SER A 250 -3.73 -11.15 -14.53
CA SER A 250 -2.53 -10.37 -14.21
C SER A 250 -1.35 -10.84 -15.05
N ASP A 251 -0.36 -9.99 -15.24
CA ASP A 251 0.89 -10.41 -15.87
C ASP A 251 1.63 -11.45 -15.03
N ASN A 252 1.70 -11.24 -13.71
CA ASN A 252 2.33 -12.18 -12.79
C ASN A 252 1.38 -12.53 -11.64
N GLY A 253 1.64 -13.66 -11.01
CA GLY A 253 1.01 -14.05 -9.75
C GLY A 253 1.85 -13.64 -8.55
N VAL A 254 2.71 -14.54 -8.09
CA VAL A 254 3.69 -14.29 -7.01
C VAL A 254 4.98 -13.75 -7.65
N ARG A 255 5.50 -12.66 -7.09
CA ARG A 255 6.70 -12.05 -7.65
C ARG A 255 7.67 -11.58 -6.57
N ILE A 256 8.98 -11.91 -6.71
CA ILE A 256 10.08 -11.27 -5.98
C ILE A 256 11.11 -10.80 -7.01
N LYS A 257 11.40 -9.50 -7.02
CA LYS A 257 12.31 -8.88 -7.97
C LYS A 257 13.37 -8.04 -7.24
N THR A 258 14.65 -8.32 -7.47
CA THR A 258 15.74 -7.52 -6.92
C THR A 258 16.55 -6.88 -8.03
N VAL A 259 17.00 -5.62 -7.79
CA VAL A 259 17.67 -4.81 -8.82
C VAL A 259 19.09 -5.31 -9.06
N SER A 260 19.42 -5.56 -10.32
CA SER A 260 20.74 -6.03 -10.76
C SER A 260 21.86 -5.13 -10.23
N GLY A 261 22.92 -5.74 -9.70
CA GLY A 261 24.11 -5.03 -9.21
C GLY A 261 23.90 -4.15 -7.98
N LYS A 262 22.71 -4.13 -7.37
CA LYS A 262 22.43 -3.35 -6.16
C LYS A 262 22.57 -4.23 -4.90
N THR A 263 22.54 -3.58 -3.73
CA THR A 263 22.66 -4.23 -2.43
C THR A 263 21.36 -4.06 -1.62
N GLY A 264 21.11 -5.01 -0.72
CA GLY A 264 19.92 -5.06 0.14
C GLY A 264 19.71 -6.45 0.71
N SER A 265 18.50 -6.77 1.14
CA SER A 265 18.12 -8.13 1.56
C SER A 265 16.62 -8.36 1.51
N VAL A 266 16.24 -9.60 1.19
CA VAL A 266 14.87 -10.10 1.31
C VAL A 266 14.92 -11.34 2.18
N SER A 267 14.20 -11.36 3.31
CA SER A 267 14.26 -12.48 4.25
C SER A 267 12.93 -12.70 4.99
N ASP A 268 12.71 -13.95 5.42
CA ASP A 268 11.52 -14.37 6.17
C ASP A 268 10.22 -13.97 5.44
N VAL A 269 10.07 -14.48 4.24
CA VAL A 269 8.91 -14.22 3.35
C VAL A 269 8.04 -15.46 3.27
N ARG A 270 6.73 -15.26 3.37
CA ARG A 270 5.75 -16.33 3.17
C ARG A 270 4.65 -15.91 2.23
N TYR A 271 4.50 -16.66 1.14
CA TYR A 271 3.28 -16.70 0.32
C TYR A 271 2.54 -17.99 0.65
N ASP A 272 1.30 -17.92 1.07
CA ASP A 272 0.52 -19.10 1.45
C ASP A 272 -0.95 -18.96 1.07
N GLY A 273 -1.50 -19.96 0.39
CA GLY A 273 -2.90 -19.96 0.00
C GLY A 273 -3.21 -18.95 -1.11
N ILE A 274 -2.35 -18.83 -2.12
CA ILE A 274 -2.55 -17.92 -3.25
C ILE A 274 -3.19 -18.65 -4.42
N THR A 275 -4.33 -18.13 -4.87
CA THR A 275 -5.05 -18.67 -6.05
C THR A 275 -4.77 -17.81 -7.27
N LEU A 276 -4.32 -18.45 -8.35
CA LEU A 276 -3.99 -17.82 -9.63
C LEU A 276 -5.01 -18.18 -10.70
N THR A 277 -5.52 -17.20 -11.44
CA THR A 277 -6.43 -17.45 -12.55
C THR A 277 -5.97 -16.69 -13.79
N ASN A 278 -5.67 -17.41 -14.86
CA ASN A 278 -5.40 -16.83 -16.18
C ASN A 278 -4.23 -15.82 -16.17
N ILE A 279 -3.12 -16.17 -15.52
CA ILE A 279 -1.91 -15.34 -15.45
C ILE A 279 -1.21 -15.28 -16.81
N ALA A 280 -0.80 -14.09 -17.24
CA ALA A 280 -0.33 -13.91 -18.63
C ALA A 280 1.15 -14.27 -18.83
N LYS A 281 2.03 -13.90 -17.89
CA LYS A 281 3.48 -14.07 -18.03
C LYS A 281 4.04 -15.15 -17.10
N TYR A 282 3.98 -14.92 -15.78
CA TYR A 282 4.57 -15.84 -14.80
C TYR A 282 3.61 -16.13 -13.65
N GLY A 283 3.36 -17.41 -13.39
CA GLY A 283 2.61 -17.82 -12.20
C GLY A 283 3.39 -17.50 -10.91
N ILE A 284 4.64 -17.94 -10.86
CA ILE A 284 5.60 -17.57 -9.82
C ILE A 284 6.87 -17.11 -10.50
N VAL A 285 7.37 -15.91 -10.15
CA VAL A 285 8.65 -15.40 -10.63
C VAL A 285 9.49 -14.86 -9.48
N ILE A 286 10.74 -15.35 -9.37
CA ILE A 286 11.71 -14.86 -8.39
C ILE A 286 13.02 -14.62 -9.14
N GLU A 287 13.41 -13.35 -9.21
CA GLU A 287 14.49 -12.91 -10.09
C GLU A 287 15.43 -11.90 -9.42
N GLN A 288 16.77 -12.09 -9.59
CA GLN A 288 17.80 -11.20 -9.06
C GLN A 288 18.54 -10.41 -10.16
N ASP A 289 17.86 -10.12 -11.24
CA ASP A 289 18.40 -9.44 -12.42
C ASP A 289 17.52 -8.30 -12.95
N TYR A 290 16.63 -7.78 -12.12
CA TYR A 290 15.65 -6.80 -12.52
C TYR A 290 16.29 -5.46 -12.91
N GLU A 291 15.89 -4.92 -14.06
CA GLU A 291 16.19 -3.55 -14.52
C GLU A 291 14.92 -2.93 -15.15
N ASN A 292 14.11 -2.29 -14.33
CA ASN A 292 12.90 -1.55 -14.73
C ASN A 292 12.08 -2.20 -15.86
N GLY A 293 11.76 -3.49 -15.71
CA GLY A 293 10.99 -4.25 -16.70
C GLY A 293 11.82 -4.93 -17.80
N SER A 294 13.14 -4.73 -17.81
CA SER A 294 14.06 -5.35 -18.76
C SER A 294 15.10 -6.17 -18.01
N PRO A 295 14.79 -7.42 -17.58
CA PRO A 295 15.74 -8.25 -16.85
C PRO A 295 16.97 -8.55 -17.70
N THR A 296 18.15 -8.62 -17.07
CA THR A 296 19.43 -8.82 -17.77
C THR A 296 19.66 -10.27 -18.20
N GLY A 297 18.93 -11.23 -17.63
CA GLY A 297 19.15 -12.67 -17.80
C GLY A 297 20.35 -13.21 -16.98
N VAL A 298 21.02 -12.34 -16.22
CA VAL A 298 22.16 -12.70 -15.37
C VAL A 298 21.91 -12.24 -13.94
N PRO A 299 21.64 -13.16 -13.02
CA PRO A 299 21.31 -12.80 -11.64
C PRO A 299 22.54 -12.31 -10.88
N THR A 300 22.34 -11.35 -9.97
CA THR A 300 23.39 -10.80 -9.11
C THR A 300 23.13 -11.09 -7.64
N SER A 301 24.20 -11.24 -6.84
CA SER A 301 24.12 -11.72 -5.45
C SER A 301 23.97 -10.61 -4.40
N GLY A 302 23.95 -9.35 -4.79
CA GLY A 302 23.99 -8.21 -3.85
C GLY A 302 22.75 -8.04 -2.98
N VAL A 303 21.61 -8.65 -3.37
CA VAL A 303 20.38 -8.68 -2.56
C VAL A 303 20.00 -10.15 -2.30
N PRO A 304 20.55 -10.81 -1.27
CA PRO A 304 20.20 -12.18 -0.94
C PRO A 304 18.70 -12.34 -0.64
N ILE A 305 18.14 -13.48 -1.10
CA ILE A 305 16.73 -13.87 -0.87
C ILE A 305 16.73 -15.14 -0.02
N THR A 306 16.42 -15.01 1.27
CA THR A 306 16.56 -16.11 2.23
C THR A 306 15.27 -16.39 3.01
N ASP A 307 15.14 -17.62 3.49
CA ASP A 307 14.04 -18.02 4.38
C ASP A 307 12.67 -17.75 3.74
N VAL A 308 12.49 -18.20 2.51
CA VAL A 308 11.25 -18.01 1.72
C VAL A 308 10.39 -19.27 1.79
N THR A 309 9.13 -19.08 2.15
CA THR A 309 8.10 -20.13 2.09
C THR A 309 7.12 -19.82 0.97
N ILE A 310 7.01 -20.71 0.01
CA ILE A 310 5.96 -20.72 -1.02
C ILE A 310 5.11 -21.98 -0.79
N ASN A 311 3.91 -21.77 -0.25
CA ASN A 311 3.02 -22.88 0.09
C ASN A 311 1.61 -22.65 -0.47
N LYS A 312 1.02 -23.67 -1.04
CA LYS A 312 -0.35 -23.62 -1.61
C LYS A 312 -0.56 -22.49 -2.59
N VAL A 313 0.41 -22.22 -3.47
CA VAL A 313 0.22 -21.37 -4.63
C VAL A 313 -0.32 -22.25 -5.75
N THR A 314 -1.57 -22.05 -6.13
CA THR A 314 -2.28 -22.94 -7.06
C THR A 314 -3.02 -22.16 -8.12
N GLY A 315 -3.19 -22.75 -9.30
CA GLY A 315 -4.03 -22.15 -10.34
C GLY A 315 -3.43 -22.21 -11.74
N THR A 316 -3.79 -21.25 -12.58
CA THR A 316 -3.55 -21.31 -14.02
C THR A 316 -2.78 -20.12 -14.57
N VAL A 317 -1.90 -20.45 -15.51
CA VAL A 317 -1.15 -19.50 -16.36
C VAL A 317 -1.63 -19.75 -17.81
N LYS A 318 -1.67 -18.71 -18.63
CA LYS A 318 -1.97 -18.83 -20.06
C LYS A 318 -0.92 -19.68 -20.76
N SER A 319 -1.27 -20.37 -21.82
CA SER A 319 -0.37 -21.27 -22.58
C SER A 319 0.90 -20.57 -23.12
N SER A 320 0.85 -19.26 -23.33
CA SER A 320 2.00 -18.45 -23.71
C SER A 320 2.95 -18.10 -22.55
N GLY A 321 2.47 -18.13 -21.32
CA GLY A 321 3.22 -17.79 -20.12
C GLY A 321 4.02 -18.95 -19.55
N THR A 322 4.66 -18.74 -18.41
CA THR A 322 5.53 -19.68 -17.70
C THR A 322 5.00 -19.96 -16.32
N ASN A 323 4.88 -21.22 -15.93
CA ASN A 323 4.32 -21.59 -14.63
C ASN A 323 5.19 -21.09 -13.48
N VAL A 324 6.50 -21.38 -13.53
CA VAL A 324 7.47 -20.97 -12.52
C VAL A 324 8.75 -20.52 -13.22
N TYR A 325 9.31 -19.39 -12.78
CA TYR A 325 10.61 -18.89 -13.23
C TYR A 325 11.44 -18.45 -12.02
N ILE A 326 12.62 -19.05 -11.85
CA ILE A 326 13.55 -18.73 -10.76
C ILE A 326 14.91 -18.41 -11.37
N LEU A 327 15.41 -17.22 -11.09
CA LEU A 327 16.72 -16.77 -11.51
C LEU A 327 17.48 -16.18 -10.32
N CYS A 328 18.30 -17.01 -9.66
CA CYS A 328 18.96 -16.69 -8.40
C CYS A 328 20.50 -16.81 -8.51
N ALA A 329 21.19 -15.85 -7.89
CA ALA A 329 22.62 -15.92 -7.59
C ALA A 329 22.88 -16.10 -6.08
N SER A 330 21.94 -15.62 -5.22
CA SER A 330 22.04 -15.73 -3.76
C SER A 330 20.66 -15.97 -3.16
N CYS A 331 20.22 -17.23 -3.21
CA CYS A 331 18.96 -17.70 -2.65
C CYS A 331 19.21 -18.95 -1.80
N LYS A 332 18.65 -19.02 -0.59
CA LYS A 332 18.80 -20.17 0.31
C LYS A 332 17.66 -20.31 1.32
N ASN A 333 17.55 -21.49 1.91
CA ASN A 333 16.59 -21.81 2.97
C ASN A 333 15.14 -21.62 2.53
N TRP A 334 14.75 -22.21 1.39
CA TRP A 334 13.38 -22.11 0.89
C TRP A 334 12.55 -23.34 1.28
N THR A 335 11.30 -23.11 1.62
CA THR A 335 10.26 -24.12 1.77
C THR A 335 9.28 -24.02 0.61
N TRP A 336 9.12 -25.09 -0.12
CA TRP A 336 8.29 -25.13 -1.33
C TRP A 336 7.32 -26.31 -1.26
N THR A 337 6.08 -26.05 -0.86
CA THR A 337 5.14 -27.13 -0.56
C THR A 337 3.75 -26.89 -1.15
N ASN A 338 3.11 -27.95 -1.60
CA ASN A 338 1.73 -27.94 -2.08
C ASN A 338 1.43 -26.96 -3.22
N ASN A 339 2.44 -26.55 -4.00
CA ASN A 339 2.26 -25.65 -5.11
C ASN A 339 1.82 -26.43 -6.36
N LYS A 340 0.80 -25.89 -7.06
CA LYS A 340 0.30 -26.47 -8.32
C LYS A 340 -0.09 -25.37 -9.29
N VAL A 341 0.86 -24.87 -10.05
CA VAL A 341 0.67 -23.88 -11.10
C VAL A 341 0.78 -24.56 -12.46
N THR A 342 -0.24 -24.44 -13.28
CA THR A 342 -0.39 -25.19 -14.54
C THR A 342 -0.88 -24.32 -15.68
N GLY A 343 -0.93 -24.87 -16.89
CA GLY A 343 -1.44 -24.20 -18.10
C GLY A 343 -0.38 -23.49 -18.94
N GLY A 344 0.66 -22.95 -18.30
CA GLY A 344 1.78 -22.33 -18.99
C GLY A 344 2.91 -23.33 -19.32
N LYS A 345 4.03 -22.78 -19.80
CA LYS A 345 5.24 -23.53 -20.14
C LYS A 345 6.06 -23.83 -18.90
N LYS A 346 6.83 -24.92 -18.92
CA LYS A 346 7.96 -25.13 -18.02
C LYS A 346 9.12 -24.24 -18.51
N SER A 347 9.82 -23.59 -17.58
CA SER A 347 11.00 -22.78 -17.92
C SER A 347 12.22 -23.68 -18.13
N ASP A 348 12.99 -23.42 -19.18
CA ASP A 348 14.33 -23.96 -19.42
C ASP A 348 15.46 -23.02 -18.99
N LYS A 349 15.10 -21.83 -18.48
CA LYS A 349 16.02 -20.74 -18.15
C LYS A 349 16.25 -20.53 -16.66
N CYS A 350 15.69 -21.40 -15.82
CA CYS A 350 15.90 -21.30 -14.37
C CYS A 350 17.35 -21.57 -14.00
N LYS A 351 17.91 -20.73 -13.10
CA LYS A 351 19.27 -20.87 -12.57
C LYS A 351 19.26 -20.63 -11.06
N GLY A 352 20.17 -21.29 -10.35
CA GLY A 352 20.33 -21.10 -8.91
C GLY A 352 19.07 -21.43 -8.10
N VAL A 353 18.27 -22.39 -8.57
CA VAL A 353 17.07 -22.86 -7.88
C VAL A 353 17.47 -23.47 -6.53
N PRO A 354 16.99 -22.94 -5.38
CA PRO A 354 17.35 -23.48 -4.07
C PRO A 354 16.81 -24.89 -3.87
N THR A 355 17.48 -25.66 -3.00
CA THR A 355 17.01 -26.99 -2.59
C THR A 355 15.57 -26.91 -2.08
N GLY A 356 14.73 -27.81 -2.54
CA GLY A 356 13.31 -27.89 -2.20
C GLY A 356 12.38 -27.09 -3.12
N ALA A 357 12.89 -26.13 -3.90
CA ALA A 357 12.11 -25.44 -4.92
C ALA A 357 12.21 -26.17 -6.29
N SER A 358 11.27 -25.87 -7.17
CA SER A 358 11.25 -26.43 -8.53
C SER A 358 10.78 -25.39 -9.56
N CYS A 359 11.29 -25.52 -10.76
CA CYS A 359 10.84 -24.82 -11.96
C CYS A 359 10.06 -25.74 -12.92
#